data_9e584e2bbe0dee1c2b0d1d3c844bfd19
#
_entry.id   9e584e2bbe0dee1c2b0d1d3c844bfd19
#
_cell.length_a   1.000
_cell.length_b   1.000
_cell.length_c   1.000
_cell.angle_alpha   90.00
_cell.angle_beta   90.00
_cell.angle_gamma   90.00
#
_symmetry.space_group_name_H-M   'P 1'
#
loop_
_entity.id
_entity.type
_entity.pdbx_description
1 polymer ?
#
loop_
_entity_poly.entity_id
_entity_poly.type
_entity_poly.pdbx_seq_one_letter_code
_entity_poly.pdbx_strand_id
1 'polypeptide(L)'
;GKKSSFKKITILKVDEDAALASAKSGQLDLVYVDAESSKTKVDHMTVLTMPTVDSFSINLPVIPETTEDGQIVGNNVTSDIAIRQALNIGINRQAIIDNALSGCGTPAFSTSPEAPWSSKYTFQDNRVEEAKKLLEDAGWKDTDGDGIREKNGVKAEFTVTGRSNDLARYNTVVALAENAKPLGIHIIAKSEAWAEARKARHTPTCWSFVDLNPIDFYRQFHSSQIGKQVINNSSSYRNAAVDAEIDAALSSNNREDSYRHWINAQDLVEKDIPSLRISFPSLTYYVKDGLHIPEYGKTITRGQGISIIENMNEWTWDSK
;
A
#
# COMPACT_ATOMS: atom_id res chain seq x y z
N GLY A 1 29.94 13.52 -15.37
CA GLY A 1 29.10 12.32 -15.47
C GLY A 1 29.57 11.44 -16.61
N LYS A 2 29.29 10.14 -16.56
CA LYS A 2 29.56 9.23 -17.68
C LYS A 2 28.76 9.68 -18.91
N LYS A 3 29.36 9.57 -20.08
CA LYS A 3 28.67 9.86 -21.34
C LYS A 3 27.71 8.71 -21.65
N SER A 4 26.44 9.02 -21.95
CA SER A 4 25.47 8.01 -22.35
C SER A 4 25.92 7.23 -23.60
N SER A 5 25.66 5.91 -23.59
CA SER A 5 25.84 5.05 -24.76
C SER A 5 24.76 5.28 -25.82
N PHE A 6 23.65 5.91 -25.45
CA PHE A 6 22.52 6.19 -26.33
C PHE A 6 22.54 7.64 -26.81
N LYS A 7 22.32 7.82 -28.09
CA LYS A 7 22.14 9.15 -28.69
C LYS A 7 20.77 9.73 -28.42
N LYS A 8 19.77 8.86 -28.28
CA LYS A 8 18.38 9.23 -28.06
C LYS A 8 17.66 8.12 -27.29
N ILE A 9 16.89 8.48 -26.28
CA ILE A 9 15.93 7.63 -25.58
C ILE A 9 14.54 8.25 -25.78
N THR A 10 13.56 7.44 -26.18
CA THR A 10 12.18 7.88 -26.37
C THR A 10 11.31 7.21 -25.33
N ILE A 11 10.59 8.00 -24.54
CA ILE A 11 9.66 7.51 -23.53
C ILE A 11 8.25 7.68 -24.10
N LEU A 12 7.49 6.58 -24.14
CA LEU A 12 6.11 6.56 -24.62
C LEU A 12 5.19 6.25 -23.45
N LYS A 13 4.07 6.94 -23.38
CA LYS A 13 2.97 6.54 -22.52
C LYS A 13 2.18 5.45 -23.26
N VAL A 14 2.12 4.27 -22.66
CA VAL A 14 1.35 3.12 -23.15
C VAL A 14 0.33 2.77 -22.08
N ASP A 15 -0.90 2.50 -22.48
CA ASP A 15 -1.93 2.03 -21.54
C ASP A 15 -1.60 0.59 -21.11
N GLU A 16 -1.99 0.23 -19.88
CA GLU A 16 -1.58 -1.01 -19.23
C GLU A 16 -2.00 -2.26 -20.01
N ASP A 17 -3.19 -2.25 -20.59
CA ASP A 17 -3.74 -3.32 -21.44
C ASP A 17 -3.01 -3.45 -22.78
N ALA A 18 -2.43 -2.38 -23.29
CA ALA A 18 -1.64 -2.36 -24.54
C ALA A 18 -0.14 -2.67 -24.33
N ALA A 19 0.33 -2.65 -23.09
CA ALA A 19 1.76 -2.81 -22.77
C ALA A 19 2.29 -4.18 -23.21
N LEU A 20 1.59 -5.26 -22.87
CA LEU A 20 1.98 -6.62 -23.28
C LEU A 20 2.01 -6.80 -24.80
N ALA A 21 1.04 -6.23 -25.51
CA ALA A 21 1.00 -6.26 -26.98
C ALA A 21 2.19 -5.50 -27.57
N SER A 22 2.56 -4.36 -26.98
CA SER A 22 3.72 -3.57 -27.39
C SER A 22 5.05 -4.30 -27.15
N ALA A 23 5.15 -5.06 -26.05
CA ALA A 23 6.30 -5.95 -25.82
C ALA A 23 6.38 -7.04 -26.90
N LYS A 24 5.28 -7.76 -27.15
CA LYS A 24 5.22 -8.85 -28.14
C LYS A 24 5.52 -8.39 -29.56
N SER A 25 5.16 -7.16 -29.92
CA SER A 25 5.44 -6.60 -31.27
C SER A 25 6.92 -6.17 -31.45
N GLY A 26 7.70 -6.15 -30.37
CA GLY A 26 9.10 -5.71 -30.39
C GLY A 26 9.29 -4.21 -30.63
N GLN A 27 8.21 -3.41 -30.50
CA GLN A 27 8.26 -1.96 -30.71
C GLN A 27 8.97 -1.20 -29.61
N LEU A 28 9.06 -1.78 -28.42
CA LEU A 28 9.65 -1.18 -27.23
C LEU A 28 10.78 -2.05 -26.71
N ASP A 29 11.84 -1.42 -26.22
CA ASP A 29 13.01 -2.12 -25.70
C ASP A 29 12.93 -2.33 -24.17
N LEU A 30 12.08 -1.54 -23.50
CA LEU A 30 11.74 -1.65 -22.08
C LEU A 30 10.26 -1.32 -21.92
N VAL A 31 9.51 -2.18 -21.27
CA VAL A 31 8.05 -2.02 -21.09
C VAL A 31 7.67 -2.34 -19.66
N TYR A 32 7.04 -1.39 -18.97
CA TYR A 32 6.34 -1.68 -17.72
C TYR A 32 5.08 -2.48 -18.03
N VAL A 33 4.83 -3.55 -17.28
CA VAL A 33 3.63 -4.38 -17.38
C VAL A 33 3.13 -4.74 -16.00
N ASP A 34 1.84 -5.06 -15.91
CA ASP A 34 1.28 -5.63 -14.68
C ASP A 34 1.88 -7.00 -14.36
N ALA A 35 1.75 -7.41 -13.09
CA ALA A 35 2.35 -8.64 -12.61
C ALA A 35 1.81 -9.91 -13.31
N GLU A 36 0.53 -9.94 -13.68
CA GLU A 36 -0.06 -11.09 -14.39
C GLU A 36 0.47 -11.17 -15.82
N SER A 37 0.51 -10.06 -16.54
CA SER A 37 1.09 -9.96 -17.88
C SER A 37 2.55 -10.41 -17.91
N SER A 38 3.32 -10.15 -16.85
CA SER A 38 4.73 -10.51 -16.76
C SER A 38 4.99 -12.03 -16.77
N LYS A 39 3.99 -12.86 -16.50
CA LYS A 39 4.07 -14.34 -16.62
C LYS A 39 4.07 -14.83 -18.07
N THR A 40 3.65 -14.00 -19.01
CA THR A 40 3.62 -14.35 -20.43
C THR A 40 5.04 -14.34 -20.99
N LYS A 41 5.47 -15.43 -21.64
CA LYS A 41 6.75 -15.42 -22.37
C LYS A 41 6.66 -14.49 -23.57
N VAL A 42 7.62 -13.59 -23.69
CA VAL A 42 7.79 -12.72 -24.86
C VAL A 42 9.17 -12.98 -25.48
N ASP A 43 9.20 -13.25 -26.78
CA ASP A 43 10.46 -13.57 -27.46
C ASP A 43 11.42 -12.39 -27.42
N HIS A 44 12.69 -12.66 -27.18
CA HIS A 44 13.76 -11.68 -27.07
C HIS A 44 13.59 -10.66 -25.95
N MET A 45 12.79 -10.99 -24.92
CA MET A 45 12.66 -10.18 -23.73
C MET A 45 12.78 -11.02 -22.45
N THR A 46 13.43 -10.44 -21.46
CA THR A 46 13.57 -10.99 -20.12
C THR A 46 12.71 -10.19 -19.15
N VAL A 47 12.07 -10.86 -18.19
CA VAL A 47 11.32 -10.19 -17.13
C VAL A 47 12.26 -9.71 -16.05
N LEU A 48 12.18 -8.43 -15.74
CA LEU A 48 12.83 -7.80 -14.60
C LEU A 48 11.76 -7.48 -13.54
N THR A 49 11.91 -8.02 -12.34
CA THR A 49 11.06 -7.70 -11.19
C THR A 49 11.85 -6.83 -10.22
N MET A 50 11.30 -5.66 -9.88
CA MET A 50 11.94 -4.68 -9.00
C MET A 50 11.12 -4.51 -7.73
N PRO A 51 11.67 -4.76 -6.53
CA PRO A 51 11.00 -4.48 -5.28
C PRO A 51 10.74 -2.98 -5.11
N THR A 52 9.67 -2.63 -4.40
CA THR A 52 9.37 -1.25 -4.06
C THR A 52 9.36 -1.03 -2.56
N VAL A 53 9.49 0.23 -2.15
CA VAL A 53 9.20 0.68 -0.78
C VAL A 53 7.81 1.34 -0.68
N ASP A 54 7.05 1.28 -1.77
CA ASP A 54 5.68 1.78 -1.84
C ASP A 54 4.74 0.74 -1.24
N SER A 55 4.11 1.04 -0.12
CA SER A 55 3.23 0.08 0.54
C SER A 55 1.77 0.25 0.09
N PHE A 56 1.14 -0.84 -0.34
CA PHE A 56 -0.31 -0.89 -0.45
C PHE A 56 -0.91 -1.08 0.95
N SER A 57 -1.70 -0.10 1.36
CA SER A 57 -2.29 -0.04 2.69
C SER A 57 -3.72 0.45 2.60
N ILE A 58 -4.58 -0.05 3.49
CA ILE A 58 -5.95 0.41 3.61
C ILE A 58 -6.02 1.40 4.77
N ASN A 59 -6.28 2.68 4.50
CA ASN A 59 -6.57 3.61 5.58
C ASN A 59 -7.90 3.25 6.22
N LEU A 60 -7.92 3.17 7.53
CA LEU A 60 -9.10 2.79 8.32
C LEU A 60 -9.52 3.99 9.18
N PRO A 61 -10.65 4.64 8.90
CA PRO A 61 -11.17 5.69 9.79
C PRO A 61 -11.32 5.17 11.22
N VAL A 62 -10.74 5.90 12.18
CA VAL A 62 -10.67 5.45 13.59
C VAL A 62 -11.69 6.11 14.50
N ILE A 63 -12.53 6.98 13.96
CA ILE A 63 -13.64 7.62 14.65
C ILE A 63 -14.98 7.09 14.12
N PRO A 64 -16.06 7.08 14.92
CA PRO A 64 -17.39 6.82 14.42
C PRO A 64 -17.79 7.81 13.33
N GLU A 65 -18.73 7.40 12.49
CA GLU A 65 -19.25 8.26 11.44
C GLU A 65 -19.85 9.55 12.02
N THR A 66 -19.44 10.69 11.49
CA THR A 66 -19.92 12.01 11.89
C THR A 66 -19.81 12.97 10.71
N THR A 67 -20.28 14.21 10.89
CA THR A 67 -20.15 15.28 9.90
C THR A 67 -19.18 16.34 10.40
N GLU A 68 -18.13 16.59 9.63
CA GLU A 68 -17.18 17.69 9.83
C GLU A 68 -17.18 18.58 8.58
N ASP A 69 -17.38 19.88 8.74
CA ASP A 69 -17.41 20.88 7.65
C ASP A 69 -18.30 20.47 6.47
N GLY A 70 -19.44 19.86 6.77
CA GLY A 70 -20.43 19.40 5.77
C GLY A 70 -20.04 18.11 5.03
N GLN A 71 -18.95 17.45 5.42
CA GLN A 71 -18.52 16.16 4.88
C GLN A 71 -18.72 15.03 5.90
N ILE A 72 -19.13 13.86 5.40
CA ILE A 72 -19.16 12.65 6.23
C ILE A 72 -17.72 12.18 6.41
N VAL A 73 -17.33 11.96 7.67
CA VAL A 73 -16.03 11.41 8.08
C VAL A 73 -16.23 10.29 9.08
N GLY A 74 -15.21 9.45 9.27
CA GLY A 74 -15.30 8.32 10.20
C GLY A 74 -16.02 7.12 9.59
N ASN A 75 -16.09 6.03 10.35
CA ASN A 75 -16.76 4.79 9.94
C ASN A 75 -17.16 4.01 11.19
N ASN A 76 -18.42 3.61 11.30
CA ASN A 76 -18.95 2.97 12.53
C ASN A 76 -18.39 1.56 12.77
N VAL A 77 -17.83 0.89 11.76
CA VAL A 77 -17.22 -0.44 11.90
C VAL A 77 -15.73 -0.30 12.19
N THR A 78 -14.99 0.42 11.34
CA THR A 78 -13.54 0.54 11.48
C THR A 78 -13.09 1.43 12.64
N SER A 79 -13.98 2.22 13.23
CA SER A 79 -13.72 2.97 14.48
C SER A 79 -13.49 2.06 15.68
N ASP A 80 -14.06 0.85 15.69
CA ASP A 80 -13.78 -0.15 16.71
C ASP A 80 -12.38 -0.75 16.51
N ILE A 81 -11.53 -0.60 17.53
CA ILE A 81 -10.15 -1.10 17.48
C ILE A 81 -10.11 -2.63 17.30
N ALA A 82 -11.10 -3.37 17.82
CA ALA A 82 -11.15 -4.82 17.69
C ALA A 82 -11.28 -5.26 16.22
N ILE A 83 -12.04 -4.53 15.40
CA ILE A 83 -12.13 -4.79 13.95
C ILE A 83 -10.77 -4.59 13.29
N ARG A 84 -10.08 -3.49 13.60
CA ARG A 84 -8.76 -3.20 13.00
C ARG A 84 -7.70 -4.21 13.43
N GLN A 85 -7.69 -4.58 14.72
CA GLN A 85 -6.78 -5.60 15.25
C GLN A 85 -7.06 -6.98 14.64
N ALA A 86 -8.33 -7.39 14.57
CA ALA A 86 -8.70 -8.66 13.98
C ALA A 86 -8.32 -8.76 12.50
N LEU A 87 -8.55 -7.71 11.72
CA LEU A 87 -8.08 -7.65 10.33
C LEU A 87 -6.55 -7.76 10.29
N ASN A 88 -5.84 -6.99 11.11
CA ASN A 88 -4.37 -6.94 11.07
C ASN A 88 -3.71 -8.30 11.32
N ILE A 89 -4.22 -9.06 12.31
CA ILE A 89 -3.64 -10.37 12.65
C ILE A 89 -4.27 -11.54 11.89
N GLY A 90 -5.54 -11.39 11.44
CA GLY A 90 -6.32 -12.50 10.89
C GLY A 90 -6.16 -12.70 9.39
N ILE A 91 -5.86 -11.65 8.62
CA ILE A 91 -5.64 -11.79 7.17
C ILE A 91 -4.33 -12.50 6.86
N ASN A 92 -4.27 -13.13 5.70
CA ASN A 92 -3.06 -13.74 5.14
C ASN A 92 -2.51 -12.82 4.02
N ARG A 93 -1.51 -12.00 4.34
CA ARG A 93 -0.92 -11.04 3.40
C ARG A 93 -0.28 -11.72 2.20
N GLN A 94 0.37 -12.87 2.40
CA GLN A 94 0.95 -13.61 1.28
C GLN A 94 -0.13 -14.11 0.32
N ALA A 95 -1.23 -14.65 0.82
CA ALA A 95 -2.35 -15.07 -0.03
C ALA A 95 -2.98 -13.90 -0.79
N ILE A 96 -3.06 -12.71 -0.16
CA ILE A 96 -3.53 -11.50 -0.85
C ILE A 96 -2.56 -11.13 -2.00
N ILE A 97 -1.24 -11.17 -1.76
CA ILE A 97 -0.22 -10.89 -2.77
C ILE A 97 -0.29 -11.91 -3.92
N ASP A 98 -0.42 -13.19 -3.60
CA ASP A 98 -0.50 -14.26 -4.60
C ASP A 98 -1.71 -14.08 -5.52
N ASN A 99 -2.86 -13.71 -4.95
CA ASN A 99 -4.10 -13.54 -5.69
C ASN A 99 -4.21 -12.20 -6.42
N ALA A 100 -3.77 -11.11 -5.80
CA ALA A 100 -3.93 -9.76 -6.34
C ALA A 100 -2.77 -9.30 -7.22
N LEU A 101 -1.56 -9.74 -6.90
CA LEU A 101 -0.32 -9.29 -7.51
C LEU A 101 0.47 -10.43 -8.15
N SER A 102 -0.18 -11.57 -8.38
CA SER A 102 0.45 -12.75 -9.00
C SER A 102 1.77 -13.18 -8.33
N GLY A 103 1.88 -12.97 -7.01
CA GLY A 103 3.07 -13.25 -6.22
C GLY A 103 4.16 -12.16 -6.29
N CYS A 104 3.95 -11.09 -7.07
CA CYS A 104 4.94 -10.01 -7.23
C CYS A 104 4.83 -8.98 -6.11
N GLY A 105 5.42 -9.27 -4.96
CA GLY A 105 5.46 -8.40 -3.79
C GLY A 105 5.90 -9.12 -2.54
N THR A 106 6.01 -8.38 -1.45
CA THR A 106 6.29 -8.92 -0.11
C THR A 106 5.28 -8.39 0.90
N PRO A 107 4.93 -9.17 1.95
CA PRO A 107 4.05 -8.71 3.02
C PRO A 107 4.58 -7.45 3.71
N ALA A 108 3.69 -6.49 3.97
CA ALA A 108 4.00 -5.27 4.71
C ALA A 108 3.43 -5.34 6.13
N PHE A 109 4.30 -5.23 7.13
CA PHE A 109 3.94 -5.20 8.56
C PHE A 109 4.24 -3.86 9.21
N SER A 110 5.13 -3.07 8.61
CA SER A 110 5.53 -1.74 9.05
C SER A 110 5.76 -0.82 7.85
N THR A 111 6.05 0.46 8.10
CA THR A 111 6.51 1.39 7.07
C THR A 111 7.95 1.08 6.68
N SER A 112 8.29 1.18 5.40
CA SER A 112 9.67 1.16 4.84
C SER A 112 10.73 0.44 5.69
N PRO A 113 10.67 -0.88 5.90
CA PRO A 113 11.48 -1.60 6.90
C PRO A 113 12.99 -1.46 6.69
N GLU A 114 13.44 -1.07 5.51
CA GLU A 114 14.86 -0.88 5.16
C GLU A 114 15.38 0.51 5.49
N ALA A 115 14.53 1.49 5.82
CA ALA A 115 14.97 2.84 6.14
C ALA A 115 15.54 2.91 7.58
N PRO A 116 16.56 3.75 7.82
CA PRO A 116 17.19 3.85 9.14
C PRO A 116 16.29 4.49 10.22
N TRP A 117 15.23 5.18 9.79
CA TRP A 117 14.21 5.80 10.63
C TRP A 117 12.95 4.95 10.78
N SER A 118 12.94 3.73 10.24
CA SER A 118 11.77 2.86 10.25
C SER A 118 11.77 1.90 11.42
N SER A 119 10.59 1.71 11.99
CA SER A 119 10.33 0.65 12.96
C SER A 119 10.61 -0.71 12.33
N LYS A 120 11.14 -1.61 13.15
CA LYS A 120 11.33 -3.03 12.80
C LYS A 120 10.16 -3.89 13.28
N TYR A 121 9.01 -3.25 13.54
CA TYR A 121 7.82 -3.94 13.98
C TYR A 121 7.42 -5.01 12.95
N THR A 122 7.21 -6.20 13.46
CA THR A 122 6.75 -7.35 12.68
C THR A 122 5.97 -8.29 13.59
N PHE A 123 5.10 -9.09 13.00
CA PHE A 123 4.31 -10.10 13.69
C PHE A 123 3.94 -11.22 12.73
N GLN A 124 3.45 -12.32 13.25
CA GLN A 124 2.86 -13.38 12.44
C GLN A 124 1.39 -13.05 12.17
N ASP A 125 0.99 -12.98 10.91
CA ASP A 125 -0.40 -12.84 10.49
C ASP A 125 -1.08 -14.22 10.24
N ASN A 126 -2.23 -14.21 9.57
CA ASN A 126 -3.02 -15.43 9.32
C ASN A 126 -3.47 -16.17 10.60
N ARG A 127 -3.65 -15.42 11.70
CA ARG A 127 -4.11 -15.95 13.00
C ARG A 127 -5.63 -15.87 13.11
N VAL A 128 -6.32 -16.60 12.23
CA VAL A 128 -7.78 -16.50 12.06
C VAL A 128 -8.54 -16.79 13.36
N GLU A 129 -8.20 -17.84 14.09
CA GLU A 129 -8.93 -18.20 15.33
C GLU A 129 -8.67 -17.19 16.45
N GLU A 130 -7.48 -16.63 16.54
CA GLU A 130 -7.18 -15.57 17.50
C GLU A 130 -7.94 -14.28 17.16
N ALA A 131 -8.03 -13.93 15.88
CA ALA A 131 -8.80 -12.79 15.40
C ALA A 131 -10.31 -12.95 15.69
N LYS A 132 -10.86 -14.13 15.46
CA LYS A 132 -12.26 -14.44 15.81
C LYS A 132 -12.51 -14.29 17.31
N LYS A 133 -11.62 -14.84 18.14
CA LYS A 133 -11.73 -14.72 19.59
C LYS A 133 -11.68 -13.27 20.05
N LEU A 134 -10.78 -12.48 19.49
CA LEU A 134 -10.67 -11.03 19.77
C LEU A 134 -11.98 -10.30 19.45
N LEU A 135 -12.60 -10.62 18.31
CA LEU A 135 -13.89 -10.04 17.94
C LEU A 135 -15.00 -10.45 18.91
N GLU A 136 -15.05 -11.73 19.29
CA GLU A 136 -16.04 -12.24 20.25
C GLU A 136 -15.90 -11.60 21.63
N ASP A 137 -14.68 -11.51 22.15
CA ASP A 137 -14.36 -10.87 23.42
C ASP A 137 -14.73 -9.37 23.41
N ALA A 138 -14.63 -8.72 22.24
CA ALA A 138 -15.05 -7.33 22.03
C ALA A 138 -16.56 -7.16 21.79
N GLY A 139 -17.33 -8.26 21.74
CA GLY A 139 -18.79 -8.24 21.57
C GLY A 139 -19.27 -8.30 20.12
N TRP A 140 -18.39 -8.50 19.15
CA TRP A 140 -18.77 -8.75 17.77
C TRP A 140 -19.14 -10.22 17.58
N LYS A 141 -20.40 -10.52 17.32
CA LYS A 141 -20.94 -11.89 17.20
C LYS A 141 -21.89 -11.98 16.02
N ASP A 142 -21.87 -13.09 15.31
CA ASP A 142 -22.89 -13.43 14.33
C ASP A 142 -24.14 -13.89 15.08
N THR A 143 -25.15 -13.05 15.13
CA THR A 143 -26.36 -13.29 15.95
C THR A 143 -27.54 -13.76 15.14
N ASP A 144 -27.55 -13.52 13.83
CA ASP A 144 -28.63 -13.93 12.91
C ASP A 144 -28.22 -15.12 12.00
N GLY A 145 -26.94 -15.53 12.03
CA GLY A 145 -26.43 -16.71 11.32
C GLY A 145 -26.14 -16.46 9.84
N ASP A 146 -26.00 -15.20 9.42
CA ASP A 146 -25.69 -14.86 8.03
C ASP A 146 -24.18 -14.87 7.71
N GLY A 147 -23.35 -15.14 8.71
CA GLY A 147 -21.88 -15.19 8.59
C GLY A 147 -21.20 -13.86 8.78
N ILE A 148 -21.94 -12.77 9.03
CA ILE A 148 -21.41 -11.44 9.32
C ILE A 148 -21.63 -11.14 10.80
N ARG A 149 -20.62 -10.66 11.49
CA ARG A 149 -20.71 -10.31 12.90
C ARG A 149 -21.43 -8.99 13.11
N GLU A 150 -22.16 -8.86 14.24
CA GLU A 150 -22.80 -7.62 14.66
C GLU A 150 -22.36 -7.23 16.06
N LYS A 151 -22.42 -5.91 16.31
CA LYS A 151 -22.26 -5.32 17.64
C LYS A 151 -23.18 -4.10 17.77
N ASN A 152 -24.05 -4.06 18.79
CA ASN A 152 -24.97 -2.95 19.03
C ASN A 152 -25.83 -2.58 17.82
N GLY A 153 -26.25 -3.55 17.02
CA GLY A 153 -27.06 -3.34 15.82
C GLY A 153 -26.26 -2.89 14.57
N VAL A 154 -24.94 -2.80 14.67
CA VAL A 154 -24.07 -2.49 13.54
C VAL A 154 -23.47 -3.79 13.00
N LYS A 155 -23.66 -4.11 11.71
CA LYS A 155 -22.98 -5.23 11.05
C LYS A 155 -21.52 -4.89 10.78
N ALA A 156 -20.64 -5.88 10.90
CA ALA A 156 -19.23 -5.79 10.51
C ALA A 156 -19.10 -5.75 8.98
N GLU A 157 -19.78 -4.78 8.37
CA GLU A 157 -19.85 -4.59 6.92
C GLU A 157 -19.44 -3.16 6.56
N PHE A 158 -18.52 -3.02 5.63
CA PHE A 158 -18.10 -1.70 5.11
C PHE A 158 -17.48 -1.80 3.72
N THR A 159 -17.53 -0.68 2.99
CA THR A 159 -16.92 -0.57 1.68
C THR A 159 -15.44 -0.23 1.80
N VAL A 160 -14.62 -0.87 0.97
CA VAL A 160 -13.22 -0.46 0.72
C VAL A 160 -13.06 -0.11 -0.73
N THR A 161 -12.49 1.06 -1.02
CA THR A 161 -12.31 1.55 -2.38
C THR A 161 -10.91 1.20 -2.92
N GLY A 162 -10.87 0.60 -4.11
CA GLY A 162 -9.71 0.50 -4.98
C GLY A 162 -9.86 1.45 -6.17
N ARG A 163 -8.76 1.85 -6.81
CA ARG A 163 -8.80 2.77 -7.94
C ARG A 163 -9.19 2.04 -9.23
N SER A 164 -10.11 2.63 -9.99
CA SER A 164 -10.61 2.02 -11.25
C SER A 164 -9.57 1.96 -12.38
N ASN A 165 -8.54 2.81 -12.31
CA ASN A 165 -7.43 2.84 -13.28
C ASN A 165 -6.12 2.28 -12.70
N ASP A 166 -6.21 1.43 -11.70
CA ASP A 166 -5.09 0.77 -11.03
C ASP A 166 -5.56 -0.60 -10.54
N LEU A 167 -5.45 -1.57 -11.42
CA LEU A 167 -5.95 -2.93 -11.19
C LEU A 167 -5.27 -3.58 -9.99
N ALA A 168 -3.99 -3.32 -9.76
CA ALA A 168 -3.25 -3.89 -8.64
C ALA A 168 -3.88 -3.48 -7.29
N ARG A 169 -4.24 -2.21 -7.13
CA ARG A 169 -4.94 -1.73 -5.91
C ARG A 169 -6.35 -2.27 -5.80
N TYR A 170 -7.10 -2.30 -6.89
CA TYR A 170 -8.45 -2.86 -6.86
C TYR A 170 -8.45 -4.36 -6.54
N ASN A 171 -7.58 -5.13 -7.19
CA ASN A 171 -7.44 -6.56 -6.92
C ASN A 171 -6.99 -6.83 -5.49
N THR A 172 -6.12 -5.96 -4.91
CA THR A 172 -5.74 -6.05 -3.49
C THR A 172 -6.96 -5.90 -2.58
N VAL A 173 -7.88 -4.98 -2.89
CA VAL A 173 -9.13 -4.82 -2.12
C VAL A 173 -10.04 -6.04 -2.27
N VAL A 174 -10.17 -6.60 -3.48
CA VAL A 174 -10.95 -7.83 -3.71
C VAL A 174 -10.38 -9.01 -2.92
N ALA A 175 -9.06 -9.20 -2.98
CA ALA A 175 -8.39 -10.27 -2.25
C ALA A 175 -8.49 -10.08 -0.72
N LEU A 176 -8.42 -8.84 -0.23
CA LEU A 176 -8.66 -8.51 1.17
C LEU A 176 -10.08 -8.87 1.59
N ALA A 177 -11.08 -8.54 0.77
CA ALA A 177 -12.48 -8.86 1.05
C ALA A 177 -12.68 -10.37 1.24
N GLU A 178 -12.10 -11.19 0.37
CA GLU A 178 -12.14 -12.65 0.52
C GLU A 178 -11.42 -13.14 1.78
N ASN A 179 -10.29 -12.53 2.14
CA ASN A 179 -9.53 -12.87 3.35
C ASN A 179 -10.23 -12.45 4.65
N ALA A 180 -11.11 -11.46 4.62
CA ALA A 180 -11.87 -10.99 5.79
C ALA A 180 -13.09 -11.86 6.10
N LYS A 181 -13.66 -12.57 5.11
CA LYS A 181 -14.85 -13.42 5.28
C LYS A 181 -14.75 -14.44 6.42
N PRO A 182 -13.64 -15.21 6.55
CA PRO A 182 -13.49 -16.16 7.65
C PRO A 182 -13.56 -15.52 9.04
N LEU A 183 -13.30 -14.21 9.15
CA LEU A 183 -13.38 -13.46 10.40
C LEU A 183 -14.82 -13.04 10.75
N GLY A 184 -15.77 -13.20 9.81
CA GLY A 184 -17.12 -12.65 9.92
C GLY A 184 -17.16 -11.15 9.65
N ILE A 185 -16.23 -10.64 8.86
CA ILE A 185 -16.17 -9.25 8.40
C ILE A 185 -16.45 -9.22 6.90
N HIS A 186 -17.46 -8.47 6.49
CA HIS A 186 -17.85 -8.33 5.10
C HIS A 186 -17.30 -7.02 4.53
N ILE A 187 -16.35 -7.13 3.62
CA ILE A 187 -15.79 -5.99 2.89
C ILE A 187 -16.38 -5.95 1.49
N ILE A 188 -17.01 -4.82 1.15
CA ILE A 188 -17.54 -4.55 -0.18
C ILE A 188 -16.45 -3.87 -0.99
N ALA A 189 -15.85 -4.59 -1.94
CA ALA A 189 -14.84 -4.04 -2.83
C ALA A 189 -15.49 -3.09 -3.85
N LYS A 190 -15.09 -1.82 -3.85
CA LYS A 190 -15.58 -0.79 -4.76
C LYS A 190 -14.47 -0.31 -5.68
N SER A 191 -14.73 -0.32 -6.99
CA SER A 191 -13.86 0.31 -7.99
C SER A 191 -14.29 1.75 -8.23
N GLU A 192 -13.42 2.72 -8.05
CA GLU A 192 -13.77 4.14 -8.16
C GLU A 192 -12.66 4.96 -8.79
N ALA A 193 -13.05 5.99 -9.55
CA ALA A 193 -12.09 6.93 -10.12
C ALA A 193 -11.36 7.69 -9.00
N TRP A 194 -10.06 7.93 -9.19
CA TRP A 194 -9.23 8.64 -8.20
C TRP A 194 -9.83 9.97 -7.73
N ALA A 195 -10.41 10.74 -8.66
CA ALA A 195 -11.01 12.04 -8.35
C ALA A 195 -12.15 11.95 -7.33
N GLU A 196 -12.86 10.82 -7.28
CA GLU A 196 -13.95 10.59 -6.32
C GLU A 196 -13.42 9.88 -5.06
N ALA A 197 -12.64 8.83 -5.19
CA ALA A 197 -12.07 8.08 -4.05
C ALA A 197 -11.37 9.00 -3.04
N ARG A 198 -10.59 9.96 -3.52
CA ARG A 198 -9.85 10.90 -2.67
C ARG A 198 -10.73 11.90 -1.89
N LYS A 199 -12.03 12.03 -2.20
CA LYS A 199 -12.94 12.93 -1.50
C LYS A 199 -13.57 12.29 -0.27
N ALA A 200 -13.64 10.96 -0.25
CA ALA A 200 -14.35 10.22 0.77
C ALA A 200 -13.45 9.95 2.00
N ARG A 201 -13.71 10.63 3.11
CA ARG A 201 -12.99 10.45 4.39
C ARG A 201 -13.69 9.44 5.33
N HIS A 202 -14.81 8.87 4.92
CA HIS A 202 -15.56 7.84 5.65
C HIS A 202 -15.38 6.45 5.06
N THR A 203 -14.88 6.35 3.82
CA THR A 203 -14.68 5.08 3.14
C THR A 203 -13.21 4.69 3.19
N PRO A 204 -12.87 3.57 3.83
CA PRO A 204 -11.56 2.95 3.70
C PRO A 204 -11.11 2.85 2.25
N THR A 205 -9.87 3.18 1.96
CA THR A 205 -9.37 3.24 0.59
C THR A 205 -7.98 2.63 0.52
N CYS A 206 -7.71 1.87 -0.53
CA CYS A 206 -6.37 1.34 -0.80
C CYS A 206 -5.47 2.46 -1.32
N TRP A 207 -4.62 2.94 -0.43
CA TRP A 207 -3.60 3.93 -0.74
C TRP A 207 -2.24 3.29 -1.00
N SER A 208 -1.36 4.09 -1.54
CA SER A 208 0.04 3.79 -1.71
C SER A 208 0.82 4.85 -0.94
N PHE A 209 1.65 4.39 -0.03
CA PHE A 209 2.49 5.27 0.78
C PHE A 209 3.95 5.06 0.41
N VAL A 210 4.52 6.06 -0.24
CA VAL A 210 5.93 6.05 -0.65
C VAL A 210 6.76 6.60 0.50
N ASP A 211 7.16 5.73 1.41
CA ASP A 211 7.84 6.11 2.64
C ASP A 211 9.36 6.28 2.45
N LEU A 212 9.77 7.11 1.49
CA LEU A 212 11.21 7.40 1.27
C LEU A 212 11.79 8.41 2.25
N ASN A 213 10.92 9.18 2.90
CA ASN A 213 11.29 10.08 3.98
C ASN A 213 10.18 10.12 5.03
N PRO A 214 10.52 10.42 6.29
CA PRO A 214 9.55 10.39 7.37
C PRO A 214 8.49 11.49 7.33
N ILE A 215 8.60 12.48 6.44
CA ILE A 215 7.58 13.53 6.24
C ILE A 215 6.27 12.93 5.73
N ASP A 216 6.31 11.83 5.00
CA ASP A 216 5.08 11.18 4.56
C ASP A 216 4.36 10.53 5.75
N PHE A 217 5.09 10.00 6.72
CA PHE A 217 4.52 9.52 7.98
C PHE A 217 3.86 10.65 8.79
N TYR A 218 4.50 11.85 8.88
CA TYR A 218 3.88 13.03 9.47
C TYR A 218 2.54 13.39 8.81
N ARG A 219 2.51 13.40 7.47
CA ARG A 219 1.28 13.72 6.73
C ARG A 219 0.17 12.70 6.97
N GLN A 220 0.53 11.44 7.17
CA GLN A 220 -0.44 10.37 7.35
C GLN A 220 -1.01 10.31 8.76
N PHE A 221 -0.24 10.60 9.79
CA PHE A 221 -0.62 10.24 11.17
C PHE A 221 -0.61 11.39 12.18
N HIS A 222 0.01 12.53 11.89
CA HIS A 222 -0.07 13.66 12.78
C HIS A 222 -1.47 14.29 12.75
N SER A 223 -2.04 14.60 13.93
CA SER A 223 -3.42 15.11 14.05
C SER A 223 -3.64 16.44 13.35
N SER A 224 -2.61 17.30 13.29
CA SER A 224 -2.67 18.60 12.59
C SER A 224 -2.88 18.48 11.07
N GLN A 225 -2.69 17.27 10.51
CA GLN A 225 -2.82 17.02 9.09
C GLN A 225 -4.24 16.65 8.66
N ILE A 226 -5.14 16.39 9.63
CA ILE A 226 -6.54 16.07 9.34
C ILE A 226 -7.19 17.24 8.58
N GLY A 227 -7.75 16.96 7.41
CA GLY A 227 -8.44 17.93 6.58
C GLY A 227 -7.55 18.96 5.84
N LYS A 228 -6.21 18.91 6.00
CA LYS A 228 -5.31 19.87 5.29
C LYS A 228 -5.21 19.60 3.81
N GLN A 229 -5.15 18.34 3.43
CA GLN A 229 -5.27 17.86 2.06
C GLN A 229 -6.08 16.58 2.05
N VAL A 230 -6.65 16.24 0.90
CA VAL A 230 -7.60 15.13 0.77
C VAL A 230 -7.05 13.79 1.30
N ILE A 231 -5.76 13.55 1.10
CA ILE A 231 -5.11 12.28 1.48
C ILE A 231 -4.38 12.34 2.81
N ASN A 232 -4.20 13.55 3.39
CA ASN A 232 -3.51 13.71 4.65
C ASN A 232 -4.40 13.23 5.80
N ASN A 233 -3.88 12.34 6.61
CA ASN A 233 -4.56 11.75 7.77
C ASN A 233 -6.05 11.44 7.49
N SER A 234 -6.28 10.70 6.40
CA SER A 234 -7.64 10.35 5.95
C SER A 234 -8.38 9.40 6.90
N SER A 235 -7.65 8.80 7.86
CA SER A 235 -8.22 7.98 8.94
C SER A 235 -8.82 8.82 10.08
N SER A 236 -8.68 10.14 10.06
CA SER A 236 -9.04 11.05 11.18
C SER A 236 -8.37 10.66 12.50
N TYR A 237 -7.15 10.12 12.40
CA TYR A 237 -6.37 9.60 13.54
C TYR A 237 -5.84 10.73 14.41
N ARG A 238 -6.03 10.58 15.73
CA ARG A 238 -5.54 11.53 16.76
C ARG A 238 -4.93 10.74 17.90
N ASN A 239 -3.65 10.97 18.15
CA ASN A 239 -2.95 10.43 19.31
C ASN A 239 -1.86 11.41 19.75
N ALA A 240 -2.05 12.02 20.91
CA ALA A 240 -1.14 13.06 21.42
C ALA A 240 0.30 12.53 21.65
N ALA A 241 0.48 11.24 21.96
CA ALA A 241 1.80 10.66 22.12
C ALA A 241 2.50 10.51 20.76
N VAL A 242 1.76 10.16 19.70
CA VAL A 242 2.28 10.10 18.33
C VAL A 242 2.65 11.50 17.85
N ASP A 243 1.76 12.48 18.05
CA ASP A 243 2.03 13.88 17.69
C ASP A 243 3.31 14.39 18.37
N ALA A 244 3.47 14.13 19.67
CA ALA A 244 4.66 14.54 20.43
C ALA A 244 5.95 13.90 19.91
N GLU A 245 5.93 12.62 19.55
CA GLU A 245 7.10 11.94 18.99
C GLU A 245 7.44 12.49 17.59
N ILE A 246 6.43 12.75 16.75
CA ILE A 246 6.64 13.36 15.44
C ILE A 246 7.21 14.77 15.56
N ASP A 247 6.68 15.60 16.47
CA ASP A 247 7.17 16.98 16.71
C ASP A 247 8.60 16.96 17.23
N ALA A 248 8.95 16.03 18.14
CA ALA A 248 10.30 15.83 18.62
C ALA A 248 11.26 15.41 17.50
N ALA A 249 10.82 14.51 16.61
CA ALA A 249 11.58 14.10 15.45
C ALA A 249 11.88 15.26 14.49
N LEU A 250 10.87 16.10 14.22
CA LEU A 250 10.96 17.24 13.32
C LEU A 250 11.82 18.39 13.89
N SER A 251 11.82 18.56 15.20
CA SER A 251 12.59 19.62 15.90
C SER A 251 14.02 19.18 16.29
N SER A 252 14.35 17.91 16.13
CA SER A 252 15.67 17.40 16.50
C SER A 252 16.77 17.94 15.59
N ASN A 253 17.84 18.43 16.18
CA ASN A 253 19.07 18.83 15.49
C ASN A 253 20.07 17.66 15.28
N ASN A 254 19.78 16.51 15.82
CA ASN A 254 20.58 15.29 15.72
C ASN A 254 19.80 14.24 14.93
N ARG A 255 20.43 13.67 13.90
CA ARG A 255 19.80 12.68 13.03
C ARG A 255 19.42 11.40 13.78
N GLU A 256 20.26 10.92 14.69
CA GLU A 256 20.00 9.69 15.45
C GLU A 256 18.82 9.88 16.40
N ASP A 257 18.75 11.03 17.08
CA ASP A 257 17.61 11.38 17.93
C ASP A 257 16.33 11.53 17.11
N SER A 258 16.39 12.19 15.95
CA SER A 258 15.25 12.28 15.02
C SER A 258 14.77 10.89 14.62
N TYR A 259 15.67 9.98 14.23
CA TYR A 259 15.30 8.63 13.83
C TYR A 259 14.66 7.84 14.98
N ARG A 260 15.17 7.96 16.20
CA ARG A 260 14.58 7.32 17.39
C ARG A 260 13.13 7.78 17.60
N HIS A 261 12.85 9.07 17.50
CA HIS A 261 11.51 9.61 17.64
C HIS A 261 10.58 9.15 16.50
N TRP A 262 11.07 9.07 15.26
CA TRP A 262 10.29 8.48 14.16
C TRP A 262 9.94 7.01 14.40
N ILE A 263 10.85 6.22 14.92
CA ILE A 263 10.63 4.81 15.29
C ILE A 263 9.57 4.71 16.39
N ASN A 264 9.71 5.51 17.44
CA ASN A 264 8.72 5.53 18.54
C ASN A 264 7.32 5.88 18.06
N ALA A 265 7.20 6.90 17.19
CA ALA A 265 5.91 7.29 16.61
C ALA A 265 5.29 6.13 15.81
N GLN A 266 6.07 5.43 15.01
CA GLN A 266 5.60 4.26 14.25
C GLN A 266 5.13 3.14 15.16
N ASP A 267 5.90 2.79 16.20
CA ASP A 267 5.54 1.75 17.16
C ASP A 267 4.24 2.06 17.93
N LEU A 268 3.94 3.34 18.13
CA LEU A 268 2.67 3.78 18.70
C LEU A 268 1.51 3.63 17.69
N VAL A 269 1.71 4.05 16.45
CA VAL A 269 0.70 3.95 15.39
C VAL A 269 0.31 2.51 15.10
N GLU A 270 1.28 1.58 15.12
CA GLU A 270 1.01 0.16 14.86
C GLU A 270 0.09 -0.49 15.93
N LYS A 271 -0.02 0.10 17.13
CA LYS A 271 -0.96 -0.36 18.17
C LYS A 271 -2.40 0.04 17.87
N ASP A 272 -2.59 1.19 17.22
CA ASP A 272 -3.91 1.76 16.93
C ASP A 272 -4.44 1.38 15.54
N ILE A 273 -3.56 0.97 14.63
CA ILE A 273 -3.85 0.48 13.27
C ILE A 273 -4.79 1.43 12.50
N PRO A 274 -4.46 2.72 12.35
CA PRO A 274 -5.23 3.61 11.49
C PRO A 274 -5.00 3.33 10.00
N SER A 275 -4.04 2.45 9.68
CA SER A 275 -3.71 1.99 8.35
C SER A 275 -3.34 0.50 8.39
N LEU A 276 -4.16 -0.32 7.73
CA LEU A 276 -3.89 -1.75 7.56
C LEU A 276 -2.90 -1.95 6.41
N ARG A 277 -1.66 -2.27 6.73
CA ARG A 277 -0.62 -2.53 5.74
C ARG A 277 -0.81 -3.91 5.13
N ILE A 278 -0.71 -4.00 3.81
CA ILE A 278 -0.93 -5.25 3.07
C ILE A 278 0.36 -5.75 2.44
N SER A 279 0.96 -4.96 1.53
CA SER A 279 2.11 -5.42 0.75
C SER A 279 3.03 -4.28 0.33
N PHE A 280 4.28 -4.64 0.04
CA PHE A 280 5.16 -3.87 -0.83
C PHE A 280 5.12 -4.55 -2.21
N PRO A 281 4.37 -4.00 -3.18
CA PRO A 281 4.31 -4.57 -4.52
C PRO A 281 5.65 -4.47 -5.22
N SER A 282 5.94 -5.40 -6.12
CA SER A 282 7.06 -5.27 -7.04
C SER A 282 6.59 -4.73 -8.38
N LEU A 283 7.43 -3.97 -9.05
CA LEU A 283 7.21 -3.54 -10.43
C LEU A 283 7.82 -4.54 -11.39
N THR A 284 7.12 -4.80 -12.47
CA THR A 284 7.53 -5.79 -13.47
C THR A 284 7.74 -5.13 -14.82
N TYR A 285 8.83 -5.48 -15.46
CA TYR A 285 9.22 -4.96 -16.78
C TYR A 285 9.64 -6.09 -17.70
N TYR A 286 9.30 -5.98 -18.97
CA TYR A 286 10.04 -6.66 -20.01
C TYR A 286 11.22 -5.81 -20.44
N VAL A 287 12.39 -6.41 -20.47
CA VAL A 287 13.65 -5.82 -20.90
C VAL A 287 14.15 -6.60 -22.10
N LYS A 288 14.38 -5.94 -23.23
CA LYS A 288 14.86 -6.57 -24.44
C LYS A 288 16.26 -7.12 -24.26
N ASP A 289 16.50 -8.33 -24.79
CA ASP A 289 17.80 -8.98 -24.75
C ASP A 289 18.89 -8.07 -25.32
N GLY A 290 19.99 -7.95 -24.59
CA GLY A 290 21.08 -7.05 -24.94
C GLY A 290 20.99 -5.63 -24.37
N LEU A 291 19.85 -5.22 -23.79
CA LEU A 291 19.76 -3.98 -23.01
C LEU A 291 20.23 -4.23 -21.58
N HIS A 292 21.30 -3.55 -21.17
CA HIS A 292 21.86 -3.65 -19.82
C HIS A 292 21.46 -2.44 -18.96
N ILE A 293 20.75 -2.71 -17.89
CA ILE A 293 20.36 -1.75 -16.86
C ILE A 293 21.28 -1.97 -15.65
N PRO A 294 21.93 -0.94 -15.09
CA PRO A 294 22.81 -1.07 -13.93
C PRO A 294 22.11 -1.71 -12.74
N GLU A 295 22.81 -2.53 -11.95
CA GLU A 295 22.23 -3.28 -10.84
C GLU A 295 21.59 -2.40 -9.79
N TYR A 296 22.22 -1.27 -9.43
CA TYR A 296 21.63 -0.34 -8.45
C TYR A 296 20.32 0.32 -8.95
N GLY A 297 20.12 0.43 -10.26
CA GLY A 297 18.85 0.86 -10.85
C GLY A 297 17.73 -0.18 -10.75
N LYS A 298 18.06 -1.41 -10.30
CA LYS A 298 17.13 -2.54 -10.15
C LYS A 298 16.76 -2.83 -8.70
N THR A 299 17.36 -2.16 -7.71
CA THR A 299 17.28 -2.60 -6.31
C THR A 299 16.13 -2.02 -5.54
N ILE A 300 15.86 -0.73 -5.65
CA ILE A 300 14.76 -0.08 -4.95
C ILE A 300 14.13 0.94 -5.87
N THR A 301 12.85 0.84 -6.09
CA THR A 301 12.09 1.86 -6.81
C THR A 301 11.17 2.62 -5.87
N ARG A 302 10.96 3.90 -6.16
CA ARG A 302 10.07 4.80 -5.42
C ARG A 302 8.59 4.57 -5.74
N GLY A 303 8.15 3.33 -5.99
CA GLY A 303 6.83 3.13 -6.57
C GLY A 303 6.74 3.77 -7.95
N GLN A 304 5.78 3.49 -8.77
CA GLN A 304 5.56 4.10 -10.08
C GLN A 304 6.75 4.03 -11.08
N GLY A 305 7.80 3.24 -10.80
CA GLY A 305 8.86 2.92 -11.74
C GLY A 305 9.88 4.02 -12.06
N ILE A 306 9.92 5.11 -11.29
CA ILE A 306 10.82 6.24 -11.59
C ILE A 306 12.30 5.81 -11.51
N SER A 307 12.67 4.96 -10.57
CA SER A 307 14.07 4.58 -10.35
C SER A 307 14.70 3.84 -11.53
N ILE A 308 13.94 3.11 -12.34
CA ILE A 308 14.50 2.43 -13.51
C ILE A 308 15.06 3.40 -14.55
N ILE A 309 14.51 4.62 -14.65
CA ILE A 309 14.94 5.64 -15.62
C ILE A 309 15.92 6.65 -15.03
N GLU A 310 16.14 6.67 -13.72
CA GLU A 310 17.04 7.65 -13.08
C GLU A 310 18.47 7.59 -13.62
N ASN A 311 18.92 6.43 -14.06
CA ASN A 311 20.29 6.17 -14.51
C ASN A 311 20.36 5.77 -15.99
N MET A 312 19.44 6.26 -16.82
CA MET A 312 19.41 5.96 -18.26
C MET A 312 20.72 6.32 -19.00
N ASN A 313 21.49 7.27 -18.49
CA ASN A 313 22.80 7.62 -19.01
C ASN A 313 23.85 6.53 -18.82
N GLU A 314 23.60 5.55 -17.98
CA GLU A 314 24.50 4.42 -17.71
C GLU A 314 24.01 3.10 -18.34
N TRP A 315 22.85 3.12 -18.97
CA TRP A 315 22.40 1.96 -19.73
C TRP A 315 23.32 1.69 -20.89
N THR A 316 23.53 0.45 -21.18
CA THR A 316 24.34 0.01 -22.31
C THR A 316 23.60 -1.04 -23.14
N TRP A 317 24.10 -1.23 -24.36
CA TRP A 317 23.59 -2.22 -25.29
C TRP A 317 24.74 -3.15 -25.66
N ASP A 318 24.46 -4.43 -25.87
CA ASP A 318 25.48 -5.35 -26.36
C ASP A 318 26.12 -4.79 -27.63
N SER A 319 27.45 -4.85 -27.70
CA SER A 319 28.19 -4.51 -28.94
C SER A 319 27.74 -5.49 -30.02
N LYS A 320 27.25 -4.98 -31.14
CA LYS A 320 26.98 -5.78 -32.32
C LYS A 320 28.28 -6.28 -32.91
#